data_e67c0f7128766af0c58ab30fbf7a3e83
#
_entry.id   e67c0f7128766af0c58ab30fbf7a3e83
#
_cell.length_a   1.000
_cell.length_b   1.000
_cell.length_c   1.000
_cell.angle_alpha   90.00
_cell.angle_beta   90.00
_cell.angle_gamma   90.00
#
_symmetry.space_group_name_H-M   'P 1'
#
loop_
_entity.id
_entity.type
_entity.pdbx_description
1 polymer ?
#
loop_
_entity_poly.entity_id
_entity_poly.type
_entity_poly.pdbx_seq_one_letter_code
_entity_poly.pdbx_strand_id
1 'polypeptide(L)'
;MNTRQPHYWKRACADLSAQDPVLASLIARYPDAVLADRGDPFQTLARAFVGQQISVKSADSIWERFAARCASVSPDVVARLDAGDLDGCGLSQRKVEYLRDLACHFDDGRIDPLGWQSMDDEAVIAELIAVRGIGRWTAEMFLIFGLRRPDVWPVDDIGLQRAVGMFYRGGERPSAQMLREHGTRHAPWRTVATWYLWRSLDPMVVQY
;
A
#
# COMPACT_ATOMS: atom_id res chain seq x y z
N MET A 1 8.29 -11.20 -10.53
CA MET A 1 8.31 -10.16 -9.47
C MET A 1 9.73 -10.05 -8.94
N ASN A 2 10.28 -8.84 -8.91
CA ASN A 2 11.64 -8.65 -8.39
C ASN A 2 11.57 -8.64 -6.85
N THR A 3 11.98 -9.74 -6.20
CA THR A 3 11.90 -9.95 -4.75
C THR A 3 13.02 -9.22 -3.98
N ARG A 4 13.69 -8.27 -4.62
CA ARG A 4 14.81 -7.57 -4.00
C ARG A 4 14.31 -6.62 -2.92
N GLN A 5 14.72 -6.87 -1.67
CA GLN A 5 14.46 -5.96 -0.55
C GLN A 5 14.91 -4.52 -0.89
N PRO A 6 14.19 -3.48 -0.41
CA PRO A 6 14.68 -2.11 -0.51
C PRO A 6 16.08 -1.97 0.10
N HIS A 7 16.93 -1.15 -0.51
CA HIS A 7 18.34 -0.98 -0.11
C HIS A 7 18.49 -0.56 1.37
N TYR A 8 17.52 0.17 1.91
CA TYR A 8 17.51 0.64 3.30
C TYR A 8 17.11 -0.45 4.31
N TRP A 9 16.51 -1.58 3.89
CA TRP A 9 15.82 -2.52 4.79
C TRP A 9 16.74 -3.08 5.88
N LYS A 10 17.93 -3.53 5.51
CA LYS A 10 18.89 -4.10 6.47
C LYS A 10 19.33 -3.10 7.53
N ARG A 11 19.58 -1.84 7.10
CA ARG A 11 19.94 -0.76 8.02
C ARG A 11 18.77 -0.44 8.95
N ALA A 12 17.57 -0.31 8.40
CA ALA A 12 16.37 -0.08 9.19
C ALA A 12 16.15 -1.16 10.26
N CYS A 13 16.33 -2.44 9.92
CA CYS A 13 16.23 -3.54 10.88
C CYS A 13 17.27 -3.41 12.01
N ALA A 14 18.52 -3.05 11.69
CA ALA A 14 19.57 -2.87 12.68
C ALA A 14 19.25 -1.69 13.63
N ASP A 15 18.89 -0.54 13.07
CA ASP A 15 18.58 0.66 13.84
C ASP A 15 17.35 0.44 14.76
N LEU A 16 16.28 -0.15 14.23
CA LEU A 16 15.07 -0.47 14.99
C LEU A 16 15.32 -1.50 16.09
N SER A 17 16.13 -2.53 15.82
CA SER A 17 16.48 -3.54 16.83
C SER A 17 17.31 -2.95 17.98
N ALA A 18 18.14 -1.96 17.71
CA ALA A 18 18.94 -1.29 18.73
C ALA A 18 18.09 -0.36 19.64
N GLN A 19 16.98 0.18 19.11
CA GLN A 19 16.15 1.17 19.80
C GLN A 19 14.94 0.56 20.52
N ASP A 20 14.41 -0.55 20.02
CA ASP A 20 13.13 -1.10 20.47
C ASP A 20 13.20 -2.63 20.64
N PRO A 21 13.14 -3.15 21.89
CA PRO A 21 13.26 -4.58 22.17
C PRO A 21 12.10 -5.41 21.59
N VAL A 22 10.91 -4.81 21.39
CA VAL A 22 9.77 -5.48 20.75
C VAL A 22 10.09 -5.71 19.28
N LEU A 23 10.53 -4.65 18.58
CA LEU A 23 10.92 -4.77 17.18
C LEU A 23 12.15 -5.67 17.00
N ALA A 24 13.12 -5.64 17.90
CA ALA A 24 14.25 -6.58 17.89
C ALA A 24 13.77 -8.04 17.90
N SER A 25 12.82 -8.36 18.77
CA SER A 25 12.23 -9.70 18.86
C SER A 25 11.45 -10.09 17.59
N LEU A 26 10.68 -9.17 17.03
CA LEU A 26 9.91 -9.41 15.80
C LEU A 26 10.83 -9.58 14.59
N ILE A 27 11.86 -8.75 14.46
CA ILE A 27 12.84 -8.83 13.37
C ILE A 27 13.58 -10.18 13.43
N ALA A 28 14.00 -10.61 14.60
CA ALA A 28 14.64 -11.91 14.78
C ALA A 28 13.71 -13.09 14.47
N ARG A 29 12.41 -12.95 14.74
CA ARG A 29 11.39 -13.97 14.48
C ARG A 29 11.08 -14.14 12.99
N TYR A 30 11.20 -13.07 12.18
CA TYR A 30 10.85 -13.05 10.77
C TYR A 30 12.03 -12.61 9.89
N PRO A 31 13.14 -13.42 9.84
CA PRO A 31 14.38 -13.03 9.15
C PRO A 31 14.19 -12.89 7.63
N ASP A 32 13.25 -13.62 7.05
CA ASP A 32 12.98 -13.64 5.61
C ASP A 32 11.94 -12.58 5.17
N ALA A 33 11.80 -11.53 5.96
CA ALA A 33 10.91 -10.42 5.66
C ALA A 33 11.25 -9.75 4.33
N VAL A 34 10.28 -9.61 3.46
CA VAL A 34 10.44 -8.98 2.13
C VAL A 34 9.30 -8.02 1.87
N LEU A 35 9.67 -6.79 1.54
CA LEU A 35 8.75 -5.84 0.91
C LEU A 35 8.96 -5.92 -0.62
N ALA A 36 8.12 -6.73 -1.27
CA ALA A 36 8.24 -7.00 -2.70
C ALA A 36 7.95 -5.74 -3.54
N ASP A 37 8.66 -5.63 -4.67
CA ASP A 37 8.36 -4.65 -5.70
C ASP A 37 7.07 -5.04 -6.44
N ARG A 38 6.14 -4.12 -6.56
CA ARG A 38 4.86 -4.36 -7.26
C ARG A 38 4.88 -3.92 -8.72
N GLY A 39 5.98 -3.35 -9.18
CA GLY A 39 6.18 -2.97 -10.56
C GLY A 39 5.46 -1.67 -10.93
N ASP A 40 4.68 -1.70 -11.99
CA ASP A 40 4.03 -0.51 -12.55
C ASP A 40 3.07 0.17 -11.58
N PRO A 41 3.21 1.50 -11.34
CA PRO A 41 2.39 2.25 -10.39
C PRO A 41 0.90 2.25 -10.75
N PHE A 42 0.55 2.44 -12.02
CA PHE A 42 -0.84 2.45 -12.45
C PHE A 42 -1.51 1.09 -12.18
N GLN A 43 -0.84 0.00 -12.59
CA GLN A 43 -1.37 -1.35 -12.36
C GLN A 43 -1.48 -1.68 -10.88
N THR A 44 -0.54 -1.20 -10.05
CA THR A 44 -0.58 -1.40 -8.60
C THR A 44 -1.82 -0.73 -7.99
N LEU A 45 -2.11 0.53 -8.36
CA LEU A 45 -3.31 1.24 -7.90
C LEU A 45 -4.60 0.65 -8.47
N ALA A 46 -4.61 0.26 -9.75
CA ALA A 46 -5.75 -0.38 -10.38
C ALA A 46 -6.10 -1.73 -9.70
N ARG A 47 -5.09 -2.55 -9.37
CA ARG A 47 -5.27 -3.79 -8.59
C ARG A 47 -5.83 -3.51 -7.20
N ALA A 48 -5.41 -2.43 -6.54
CA ALA A 48 -5.96 -2.05 -5.24
C ALA A 48 -7.47 -1.77 -5.35
N PHE A 49 -7.94 -1.05 -6.39
CA PHE A 49 -9.37 -0.85 -6.61
C PHE A 49 -10.13 -2.15 -6.86
N VAL A 50 -9.58 -3.03 -7.69
CA VAL A 50 -10.20 -4.34 -7.94
C VAL A 50 -10.32 -5.15 -6.65
N GLY A 51 -9.31 -5.11 -5.77
CA GLY A 51 -9.25 -5.86 -4.53
C GLY A 51 -10.11 -5.32 -3.37
N GLN A 52 -10.58 -4.06 -3.45
CA GLN A 52 -11.36 -3.46 -2.35
C GLN A 52 -12.58 -4.32 -1.97
N GLN A 53 -12.70 -4.64 -0.66
CA GLN A 53 -13.86 -5.33 -0.05
C GLN A 53 -14.16 -6.73 -0.60
N ILE A 54 -13.19 -7.42 -1.19
CA ILE A 54 -13.33 -8.80 -1.67
C ILE A 54 -12.12 -9.64 -1.27
N SER A 55 -12.23 -10.96 -1.39
CA SER A 55 -11.12 -11.88 -1.12
C SER A 55 -10.02 -11.77 -2.21
N VAL A 56 -8.78 -12.09 -1.86
CA VAL A 56 -7.64 -12.13 -2.78
C VAL A 56 -7.96 -12.98 -4.01
N LYS A 57 -8.49 -14.20 -3.82
CA LYS A 57 -8.87 -15.10 -4.92
C LYS A 57 -9.89 -14.46 -5.87
N SER A 58 -10.87 -13.73 -5.34
CA SER A 58 -11.86 -13.04 -6.17
C SER A 58 -11.23 -11.87 -6.91
N ALA A 59 -10.33 -11.13 -6.25
CA ALA A 59 -9.62 -10.01 -6.86
C ALA A 59 -8.76 -10.47 -8.03
N ASP A 60 -8.00 -11.56 -7.87
CA ASP A 60 -7.17 -12.12 -8.95
C ASP A 60 -8.03 -12.54 -10.15
N SER A 61 -9.13 -13.24 -9.91
CA SER A 61 -10.06 -13.68 -10.96
C SER A 61 -10.70 -12.50 -11.73
N ILE A 62 -11.05 -11.41 -11.02
CA ILE A 62 -11.58 -10.19 -11.63
C ILE A 62 -10.46 -9.47 -12.42
N TRP A 63 -9.27 -9.39 -11.85
CA TRP A 63 -8.13 -8.77 -12.52
C TRP A 63 -7.77 -9.47 -13.83
N GLU A 64 -7.74 -10.80 -13.85
CA GLU A 64 -7.48 -11.57 -15.07
C GLU A 64 -8.50 -11.27 -16.17
N ARG A 65 -9.80 -11.23 -15.81
CA ARG A 65 -10.87 -10.88 -16.76
C ARG A 65 -10.76 -9.44 -17.25
N PHE A 66 -10.45 -8.50 -16.35
CA PHE A 66 -10.21 -7.10 -16.70
C PHE A 66 -9.03 -6.95 -17.65
N ALA A 67 -7.89 -7.56 -17.30
CA ALA A 67 -6.68 -7.51 -18.14
C ALA A 67 -6.90 -8.14 -19.53
N ALA A 68 -7.70 -9.20 -19.62
CA ALA A 68 -8.04 -9.82 -20.90
C ALA A 68 -8.93 -8.93 -21.82
N ARG A 69 -9.62 -7.93 -21.26
CA ARG A 69 -10.40 -6.94 -22.02
C ARG A 69 -9.55 -5.78 -22.53
N CYS A 70 -8.38 -5.58 -21.92
CA CYS A 70 -7.44 -4.54 -22.32
C CYS A 70 -6.40 -5.11 -23.26
N ALA A 71 -6.06 -4.42 -24.35
CA ALA A 71 -4.89 -4.77 -25.17
C ALA A 71 -3.59 -4.70 -24.34
N SER A 72 -3.53 -3.71 -23.44
CA SER A 72 -2.58 -3.60 -22.34
C SER A 72 -3.28 -2.90 -21.16
N VAL A 73 -2.88 -3.22 -19.92
CA VAL A 73 -3.38 -2.49 -18.74
C VAL A 73 -2.50 -1.26 -18.57
N SER A 74 -2.77 -0.23 -19.37
CA SER A 74 -2.09 1.07 -19.36
C SER A 74 -3.10 2.22 -19.23
N PRO A 75 -2.70 3.41 -18.72
CA PRO A 75 -3.60 4.53 -18.53
C PRO A 75 -4.39 4.91 -19.78
N ASP A 76 -3.70 5.07 -20.91
CA ASP A 76 -4.27 5.47 -22.20
C ASP A 76 -5.32 4.49 -22.73
N VAL A 77 -5.13 3.19 -22.50
CA VAL A 77 -6.10 2.16 -22.88
C VAL A 77 -7.31 2.19 -21.97
N VAL A 78 -7.07 2.18 -20.64
CA VAL A 78 -8.18 2.11 -19.65
C VAL A 78 -9.03 3.38 -19.65
N ALA A 79 -8.45 4.55 -19.91
CA ALA A 79 -9.19 5.81 -20.01
C ALA A 79 -10.22 5.82 -21.17
N ARG A 80 -9.94 5.07 -22.24
CA ARG A 80 -10.81 4.98 -23.45
C ARG A 80 -11.87 3.89 -23.37
N LEU A 81 -11.79 2.97 -22.39
CA LEU A 81 -12.79 1.91 -22.25
C LEU A 81 -14.14 2.50 -21.83
N ASP A 82 -15.21 2.08 -22.49
CA ASP A 82 -16.55 2.36 -22.04
C ASP A 82 -17.00 1.38 -20.95
N ALA A 83 -18.04 1.74 -20.20
CA ALA A 83 -18.58 0.88 -19.16
C ALA A 83 -18.99 -0.50 -19.70
N GLY A 84 -19.53 -0.56 -20.92
CA GLY A 84 -19.93 -1.79 -21.61
C GLY A 84 -18.75 -2.69 -21.97
N ASP A 85 -17.54 -2.15 -22.21
CA ASP A 85 -16.35 -2.94 -22.50
C ASP A 85 -15.92 -3.78 -21.31
N LEU A 86 -16.27 -3.35 -20.09
CA LEU A 86 -15.95 -4.02 -18.84
C LEU A 86 -17.08 -4.91 -18.30
N ASP A 87 -18.17 -5.05 -19.06
CA ASP A 87 -19.28 -5.94 -18.70
C ASP A 87 -18.80 -7.40 -18.60
N GLY A 88 -19.27 -8.09 -17.57
CA GLY A 88 -18.90 -9.49 -17.30
C GLY A 88 -17.51 -9.67 -16.64
N CYS A 89 -16.72 -8.61 -16.43
CA CYS A 89 -15.47 -8.72 -15.68
C CYS A 89 -15.68 -8.97 -14.19
N GLY A 90 -16.88 -8.69 -13.66
CA GLY A 90 -17.18 -8.79 -12.22
C GLY A 90 -16.81 -7.53 -11.44
N LEU A 91 -16.57 -6.43 -12.13
CA LEU A 91 -16.39 -5.11 -11.54
C LEU A 91 -17.74 -4.48 -11.22
N SER A 92 -17.88 -3.85 -10.05
CA SER A 92 -19.03 -2.98 -9.80
C SER A 92 -18.91 -1.69 -10.61
N GLN A 93 -20.04 -1.05 -10.93
CA GLN A 93 -20.06 0.24 -11.63
C GLN A 93 -19.13 1.26 -10.96
N ARG A 94 -19.13 1.33 -9.62
CA ARG A 94 -18.23 2.20 -8.84
C ARG A 94 -16.75 1.90 -9.10
N LYS A 95 -16.35 0.62 -9.17
CA LYS A 95 -14.96 0.24 -9.47
C LYS A 95 -14.58 0.60 -10.92
N VAL A 96 -15.50 0.47 -11.86
CA VAL A 96 -15.30 0.93 -13.25
C VAL A 96 -15.05 2.44 -13.28
N GLU A 97 -15.87 3.23 -12.58
CA GLU A 97 -15.68 4.68 -12.46
C GLU A 97 -14.32 5.04 -11.84
N TYR A 98 -13.90 4.34 -10.78
CA TYR A 98 -12.62 4.57 -10.12
C TYR A 98 -11.43 4.23 -11.03
N LEU A 99 -11.48 3.12 -11.75
CA LEU A 99 -10.44 2.72 -12.69
C LEU A 99 -10.28 3.72 -13.84
N ARG A 100 -11.41 4.23 -14.37
CA ARG A 100 -11.39 5.27 -15.42
C ARG A 100 -10.86 6.60 -14.91
N ASP A 101 -11.28 7.04 -13.73
CA ASP A 101 -10.80 8.28 -13.13
C ASP A 101 -9.29 8.22 -12.85
N LEU A 102 -8.81 7.09 -12.31
CA LEU A 102 -7.38 6.83 -12.15
C LEU A 102 -6.65 6.92 -13.49
N ALA A 103 -7.16 6.24 -14.51
CA ALA A 103 -6.56 6.22 -15.84
C ALA A 103 -6.48 7.62 -16.46
N CYS A 104 -7.55 8.42 -16.34
CA CYS A 104 -7.54 9.81 -16.79
C CYS A 104 -6.50 10.67 -16.05
N HIS A 105 -6.32 10.49 -14.74
CA HIS A 105 -5.31 11.25 -13.98
C HIS A 105 -3.87 10.95 -14.44
N PHE A 106 -3.59 9.70 -14.84
CA PHE A 106 -2.29 9.33 -15.39
C PHE A 106 -2.13 9.79 -16.85
N ASP A 107 -3.17 9.63 -17.69
CA ASP A 107 -3.12 9.93 -19.13
C ASP A 107 -2.99 11.43 -19.41
N ASP A 108 -3.65 12.27 -18.60
CA ASP A 108 -3.60 13.74 -18.74
C ASP A 108 -2.47 14.40 -17.92
N GLY A 109 -1.63 13.60 -17.27
CA GLY A 109 -0.44 14.07 -16.54
C GLY A 109 -0.73 14.75 -15.20
N ARG A 110 -1.95 14.65 -14.64
CA ARG A 110 -2.26 15.07 -13.25
C ARG A 110 -1.56 14.20 -12.22
N ILE A 111 -1.22 12.98 -12.59
CA ILE A 111 -0.32 12.09 -11.87
C ILE A 111 0.87 11.80 -12.76
N ASP A 112 2.07 12.20 -12.28
CA ASP A 112 3.34 11.88 -12.93
C ASP A 112 4.23 11.04 -12.01
N PRO A 113 4.28 9.71 -12.20
CA PRO A 113 5.13 8.83 -11.40
C PRO A 113 6.61 9.18 -11.43
N LEU A 114 7.10 9.82 -12.48
CA LEU A 114 8.51 10.23 -12.59
C LEU A 114 8.83 11.36 -11.62
N GLY A 115 7.87 12.24 -11.34
CA GLY A 115 7.99 13.32 -10.38
C GLY A 115 8.05 12.84 -8.92
N TRP A 116 7.45 11.71 -8.60
CA TRP A 116 7.34 11.22 -7.21
C TRP A 116 8.68 11.01 -6.50
N GLN A 117 9.76 10.73 -7.25
CA GLN A 117 11.09 10.54 -6.63
C GLN A 117 11.59 11.80 -5.91
N SER A 118 11.16 12.97 -6.37
CA SER A 118 11.56 14.29 -5.82
C SER A 118 10.53 14.86 -4.83
N MET A 119 9.33 14.26 -4.74
CA MET A 119 8.23 14.72 -3.89
C MET A 119 8.33 14.08 -2.51
N ASP A 120 7.90 14.83 -1.49
CA ASP A 120 7.65 14.26 -0.17
C ASP A 120 6.37 13.40 -0.16
N ASP A 121 6.20 12.62 0.91
CA ASP A 121 5.09 11.66 1.01
C ASP A 121 3.72 12.35 1.04
N GLU A 122 3.60 13.53 1.67
CA GLU A 122 2.34 14.27 1.73
C GLU A 122 1.94 14.85 0.37
N ALA A 123 2.92 15.29 -0.43
CA ALA A 123 2.67 15.75 -1.78
C ALA A 123 2.17 14.60 -2.69
N VAL A 124 2.77 13.41 -2.58
CA VAL A 124 2.30 12.22 -3.30
C VAL A 124 0.90 11.80 -2.83
N ILE A 125 0.65 11.83 -1.52
CA ILE A 125 -0.68 11.55 -0.97
C ILE A 125 -1.71 12.53 -1.53
N ALA A 126 -1.38 13.84 -1.61
CA ALA A 126 -2.28 14.87 -2.13
C ALA A 126 -2.66 14.61 -3.60
N GLU A 127 -1.72 14.21 -4.45
CA GLU A 127 -2.03 13.80 -5.83
C GLU A 127 -2.95 12.57 -5.86
N LEU A 128 -2.64 11.55 -5.06
CA LEU A 128 -3.39 10.30 -5.08
C LEU A 128 -4.82 10.46 -4.57
N ILE A 129 -5.07 11.24 -3.52
CA ILE A 129 -6.41 11.46 -2.98
C ILE A 129 -7.31 12.31 -3.89
N ALA A 130 -6.76 12.98 -4.90
CA ALA A 130 -7.56 13.64 -5.94
C ALA A 130 -8.30 12.63 -6.83
N VAL A 131 -7.82 11.39 -6.90
CA VAL A 131 -8.48 10.30 -7.63
C VAL A 131 -9.66 9.76 -6.82
N ARG A 132 -10.82 9.63 -7.49
CA ARG A 132 -12.03 9.08 -6.88
C ARG A 132 -11.80 7.65 -6.37
N GLY A 133 -12.11 7.43 -5.10
CA GLY A 133 -11.95 6.11 -4.47
C GLY A 133 -10.60 5.86 -3.82
N ILE A 134 -9.64 6.77 -3.92
CA ILE A 134 -8.41 6.75 -3.13
C ILE A 134 -8.60 7.63 -1.90
N GLY A 135 -8.63 7.01 -0.73
CA GLY A 135 -8.50 7.69 0.56
C GLY A 135 -7.06 7.72 1.04
N ARG A 136 -6.78 8.50 2.09
CA ARG A 136 -5.45 8.60 2.69
C ARG A 136 -4.83 7.24 3.00
N TRP A 137 -5.56 6.34 3.62
CA TRP A 137 -5.06 4.99 3.92
C TRP A 137 -4.62 4.23 2.66
N THR A 138 -5.39 4.31 1.56
CA THR A 138 -5.02 3.67 0.28
C THR A 138 -3.76 4.30 -0.30
N ALA A 139 -3.61 5.62 -0.21
CA ALA A 139 -2.41 6.32 -0.64
C ALA A 139 -1.19 5.92 0.21
N GLU A 140 -1.33 5.82 1.53
CA GLU A 140 -0.28 5.33 2.44
C GLU A 140 0.12 3.87 2.12
N MET A 141 -0.83 2.99 1.81
CA MET A 141 -0.53 1.63 1.34
C MET A 141 0.26 1.65 0.03
N PHE A 142 -0.08 2.55 -0.88
CA PHE A 142 0.69 2.71 -2.12
C PHE A 142 2.11 3.24 -1.87
N LEU A 143 2.29 4.18 -0.95
CA LEU A 143 3.64 4.62 -0.53
C LEU A 143 4.48 3.46 0.01
N ILE A 144 3.89 2.59 0.83
CA ILE A 144 4.56 1.43 1.43
C ILE A 144 4.88 0.37 0.36
N PHE A 145 3.88 -0.10 -0.37
CA PHE A 145 3.98 -1.28 -1.24
C PHE A 145 4.34 -0.96 -2.69
N GLY A 146 3.92 0.19 -3.20
CA GLY A 146 4.19 0.63 -4.58
C GLY A 146 5.52 1.39 -4.68
N LEU A 147 5.69 2.44 -3.87
CA LEU A 147 6.89 3.27 -3.90
C LEU A 147 7.99 2.81 -2.94
N ARG A 148 7.67 1.92 -2.00
CA ARG A 148 8.58 1.40 -0.97
C ARG A 148 9.25 2.51 -0.17
N ARG A 149 8.47 3.55 0.20
CA ARG A 149 8.94 4.67 1.03
C ARG A 149 9.32 4.16 2.41
N PRO A 150 10.45 4.60 2.98
CA PRO A 150 10.97 4.05 4.24
C PRO A 150 10.21 4.48 5.48
N ASP A 151 9.50 5.61 5.44
CA ASP A 151 9.06 6.30 6.64
C ASP A 151 7.55 6.61 6.68
N VAL A 152 6.71 5.64 6.31
CA VAL A 152 5.25 5.75 6.33
C VAL A 152 4.68 5.13 7.61
N TRP A 153 3.77 5.85 8.28
CA TRP A 153 3.10 5.42 9.50
C TRP A 153 1.59 5.60 9.38
N PRO A 154 0.84 4.59 8.89
CA PRO A 154 -0.58 4.71 8.59
C PRO A 154 -1.42 4.67 9.88
N VAL A 155 -1.68 5.84 10.45
CA VAL A 155 -2.35 6.01 11.76
C VAL A 155 -3.77 5.43 11.77
N ASP A 156 -4.47 5.46 10.63
CA ASP A 156 -5.83 4.95 10.51
C ASP A 156 -5.89 3.44 10.22
N ASP A 157 -4.72 2.78 10.10
CA ASP A 157 -4.65 1.34 9.86
C ASP A 157 -5.01 0.54 11.11
N ILE A 158 -6.04 -0.29 10.99
CA ILE A 158 -6.55 -1.12 12.11
C ILE A 158 -5.51 -2.15 12.56
N GLY A 159 -4.77 -2.73 11.62
CA GLY A 159 -3.71 -3.70 11.92
C GLY A 159 -2.61 -3.07 12.75
N LEU A 160 -2.13 -1.89 12.33
CA LEU A 160 -1.11 -1.14 13.08
C LEU A 160 -1.61 -0.75 14.48
N GLN A 161 -2.83 -0.21 14.59
CA GLN A 161 -3.44 0.13 15.88
C GLN A 161 -3.52 -1.09 16.80
N ARG A 162 -3.94 -2.24 16.28
CA ARG A 162 -4.02 -3.49 17.03
C ARG A 162 -2.66 -3.97 17.49
N ALA A 163 -1.66 -3.96 16.62
CA ALA A 163 -0.30 -4.40 16.96
C ALA A 163 0.33 -3.50 18.03
N VAL A 164 0.24 -2.18 17.88
CA VAL A 164 0.75 -1.24 18.89
C VAL A 164 0.00 -1.42 20.22
N GLY A 165 -1.31 -1.61 20.20
CA GLY A 165 -2.08 -1.94 21.39
C GLY A 165 -1.55 -3.18 22.09
N MET A 166 -1.36 -4.27 21.34
CA MET A 166 -0.92 -5.55 21.86
C MET A 166 0.49 -5.48 22.49
N PHE A 167 1.44 -4.89 21.80
CA PHE A 167 2.85 -4.95 22.21
C PHE A 167 3.28 -3.84 23.16
N TYR A 168 2.62 -2.70 23.15
CA TYR A 168 3.07 -1.51 23.88
C TYR A 168 2.06 -0.94 24.88
N ARG A 169 0.82 -1.48 24.89
CA ARG A 169 -0.26 -0.90 25.70
C ARG A 169 -1.12 -1.95 26.43
N GLY A 170 -0.57 -3.12 26.68
CA GLY A 170 -1.30 -4.17 27.40
C GLY A 170 -2.58 -4.69 26.73
N GLY A 171 -2.72 -4.48 25.41
CA GLY A 171 -3.90 -4.86 24.62
C GLY A 171 -4.88 -3.72 24.34
N GLU A 172 -4.70 -2.54 24.95
CA GLU A 172 -5.59 -1.40 24.72
C GLU A 172 -5.31 -0.72 23.37
N ARG A 173 -6.36 -0.44 22.61
CA ARG A 173 -6.26 0.26 21.33
C ARG A 173 -5.82 1.73 21.57
N PRO A 174 -4.75 2.20 20.92
CA PRO A 174 -4.31 3.58 21.06
C PRO A 174 -5.27 4.54 20.35
N SER A 175 -5.38 5.78 20.86
CA SER A 175 -5.97 6.87 20.08
C SER A 175 -5.05 7.24 18.90
N ALA A 176 -5.60 7.94 17.90
CA ALA A 176 -4.83 8.42 16.76
C ALA A 176 -3.65 9.31 17.19
N GLN A 177 -3.83 10.17 18.19
CA GLN A 177 -2.75 11.00 18.73
C GLN A 177 -1.65 10.14 19.36
N MET A 178 -2.01 9.20 20.23
CA MET A 178 -1.04 8.29 20.87
C MET A 178 -0.28 7.46 19.84
N LEU A 179 -0.95 7.06 18.77
CA LEU A 179 -0.30 6.30 17.70
C LEU A 179 0.69 7.17 16.92
N ARG A 180 0.36 8.43 16.63
CA ARG A 180 1.31 9.39 16.01
C ARG A 180 2.53 9.59 16.90
N GLU A 181 2.33 9.88 18.18
CA GLU A 181 3.42 10.06 19.15
C GLU A 181 4.30 8.79 19.25
N HIS A 182 3.67 7.60 19.26
CA HIS A 182 4.38 6.35 19.27
C HIS A 182 5.25 6.18 18.01
N GLY A 183 4.76 6.56 16.84
CA GLY A 183 5.46 6.45 15.56
C GLY A 183 6.72 7.31 15.46
N THR A 184 6.83 8.40 16.22
CA THR A 184 7.99 9.31 16.14
C THR A 184 9.30 8.62 16.46
N ARG A 185 9.29 7.65 17.38
CA ARG A 185 10.48 6.89 17.79
C ARG A 185 11.03 5.97 16.69
N HIS A 186 10.22 5.60 15.71
CA HIS A 186 10.59 4.68 14.64
C HIS A 186 11.05 5.39 13.36
N ALA A 187 10.96 6.74 13.33
CA ALA A 187 11.51 7.51 12.21
C ALA A 187 13.04 7.34 12.12
N PRO A 188 13.62 7.25 10.92
CA PRO A 188 13.01 7.35 9.59
C PRO A 188 12.60 5.98 8.99
N TRP A 189 12.34 4.97 9.81
CA TRP A 189 12.09 3.59 9.40
C TRP A 189 10.67 3.11 9.72
N ARG A 190 9.68 4.02 9.78
CA ARG A 190 8.31 3.71 10.18
C ARG A 190 7.64 2.64 9.31
N THR A 191 7.96 2.58 8.02
CA THR A 191 7.48 1.51 7.13
C THR A 191 7.95 0.13 7.57
N VAL A 192 9.23 -0.01 7.95
CA VAL A 192 9.78 -1.28 8.39
C VAL A 192 9.18 -1.70 9.72
N ALA A 193 9.05 -0.76 10.67
CA ALA A 193 8.37 -1.00 11.95
C ALA A 193 6.91 -1.46 11.73
N THR A 194 6.16 -0.74 10.88
CA THR A 194 4.78 -1.10 10.51
C THR A 194 4.70 -2.51 9.93
N TRP A 195 5.60 -2.86 9.02
CA TRP A 195 5.62 -4.16 8.37
C TRP A 195 5.81 -5.31 9.39
N TYR A 196 6.77 -5.17 10.31
CA TYR A 196 6.99 -6.20 11.34
C TYR A 196 5.84 -6.27 12.35
N LEU A 197 5.23 -5.16 12.71
CA LEU A 197 4.04 -5.11 13.55
C LEU A 197 2.85 -5.82 12.87
N TRP A 198 2.60 -5.60 11.58
CA TRP A 198 1.58 -6.35 10.83
C TRP A 198 1.90 -7.84 10.77
N ARG A 199 3.16 -8.18 10.48
CA ARG A 199 3.61 -9.56 10.37
C ARG A 199 3.40 -10.37 11.66
N SER A 200 3.42 -9.69 12.80
CA SER A 200 3.18 -10.32 14.10
C SER A 200 1.73 -10.74 14.34
N LEU A 201 0.79 -10.10 13.64
CA LEU A 201 -0.65 -10.39 13.78
C LEU A 201 -1.12 -11.49 12.84
N ASP A 202 -0.45 -11.66 11.72
CA ASP A 202 -0.84 -12.62 10.69
C ASP A 202 0.36 -13.51 10.32
N PRO A 203 0.23 -14.85 10.43
CA PRO A 203 1.26 -15.78 9.98
C PRO A 203 1.47 -15.75 8.46
N MET A 204 0.50 -15.26 7.70
CA MET A 204 0.62 -15.04 6.26
C MET A 204 0.76 -13.55 5.97
N VAL A 205 1.71 -13.20 5.09
CA VAL A 205 1.91 -11.83 4.64
C VAL A 205 0.63 -11.33 3.97
N VAL A 206 -0.03 -10.36 4.58
CA VAL A 206 -1.16 -9.68 3.94
C VAL A 206 -0.63 -8.95 2.71
N GLN A 207 -0.99 -9.43 1.55
CA GLN A 207 -0.70 -8.79 0.28
C GLN A 207 -1.91 -7.90 -0.06
N TYR A 208 -1.74 -6.59 0.09
CA TYR A 208 -2.69 -5.60 -0.41
C TYR A 208 -2.46 -5.30 -1.88
#